data_b2d798a8b836f3098d38116938ebd188
#
_entry.id   b2d798a8b836f3098d38116938ebd188
#
_cell.length_a   1.000
_cell.length_b   1.000
_cell.length_c   1.000
_cell.angle_alpha   90.00
_cell.angle_beta   90.00
_cell.angle_gamma   90.00
#
_symmetry.space_group_name_H-M   'P 1'
#
loop_
_entity.id
_entity.type
_entity.pdbx_description
1 polymer ?
#
loop_
_entity_poly.entity_id
_entity_poly.type
_entity_poly.pdbx_seq_one_letter_code
_entity_poly.pdbx_strand_id
1 'polypeptide(L)'
;FDAICTSPTYGNRMADHFEAKDGSKRITYRHCLGRPLNEENTGKMQWGEKYRQKHIDIYKECLRVLKPNGLMIVNVSDHIRKGQVVKVVDWHKHTLLDFGMKLVEEIKIETQRMGFGQNAKSRVQHECILVFRHGA
;
A
#
# COMPACT_ATOMS: atom_id res chain seq x y z
N PHE A 1 -0.25 -13.99 17.01
CA PHE A 1 -1.51 -13.73 16.31
C PHE A 1 -1.80 -14.82 15.28
N ASP A 2 -3.09 -15.12 15.10
CA ASP A 2 -3.54 -16.12 14.10
C ASP A 2 -3.56 -15.57 12.69
N ALA A 3 -3.81 -14.28 12.54
CA ALA A 3 -3.84 -13.62 11.25
C ALA A 3 -3.54 -12.13 11.38
N ILE A 4 -2.98 -11.58 10.33
CA ILE A 4 -2.78 -10.13 10.18
C ILE A 4 -3.42 -9.74 8.86
N CYS A 5 -4.29 -8.73 8.88
CA CYS A 5 -4.90 -8.18 7.68
C CYS A 5 -4.56 -6.70 7.60
N THR A 6 -3.96 -6.28 6.50
CA THR A 6 -3.50 -4.90 6.36
C THR A 6 -3.65 -4.40 4.93
N SER A 7 -3.86 -3.10 4.81
CA SER A 7 -3.87 -2.39 3.55
C SER A 7 -2.78 -1.31 3.63
N PRO A 8 -1.52 -1.65 3.35
CA PRO A 8 -0.45 -0.66 3.43
C PRO A 8 -0.66 0.45 2.39
N THR A 9 -0.08 1.61 2.65
CA THR A 9 -0.09 2.69 1.67
C THR A 9 0.66 2.26 0.40
N TYR A 10 0.25 2.82 -0.73
CA TYR A 10 0.80 2.37 -2.03
C TYR A 10 2.01 3.18 -2.49
N GLY A 11 2.48 4.11 -1.65
CA GLY A 11 3.61 4.97 -2.01
C GLY A 11 3.24 6.15 -2.87
N ASN A 12 1.97 6.50 -2.96
CA ASN A 12 1.47 7.64 -3.72
C ASN A 12 1.08 8.83 -2.84
N ARG A 13 1.60 8.88 -1.61
CA ARG A 13 1.44 9.98 -0.64
C ARG A 13 -0.02 10.31 -0.33
N MET A 14 -0.62 9.51 0.52
CA MET A 14 -2.01 9.73 0.97
C MET A 14 -2.20 10.96 1.86
N ALA A 15 -1.13 11.59 2.33
CA ALA A 15 -1.15 12.70 3.27
C ALA A 15 -0.76 14.03 2.61
N ASP A 16 -1.30 14.30 1.44
CA ASP A 16 -1.06 15.56 0.72
C ASP A 16 -1.84 16.74 1.30
N HIS A 17 -1.59 17.93 0.76
CA HIS A 17 -2.31 19.13 1.15
C HIS A 17 -3.81 19.00 0.89
N PHE A 18 -4.60 19.56 1.81
CA PHE A 18 -6.05 19.55 1.67
C PHE A 18 -6.60 20.67 0.75
N GLU A 19 -5.74 21.54 0.22
CA GLU A 19 -6.14 22.56 -0.75
C GLU A 19 -5.84 22.11 -2.16
N ALA A 20 -6.85 22.19 -3.04
CA ALA A 20 -6.69 21.95 -4.46
C ALA A 20 -6.15 23.21 -5.16
N LYS A 21 -5.74 23.07 -6.43
CA LYS A 21 -5.21 24.19 -7.23
C LYS A 21 -6.21 25.33 -7.39
N ASP A 22 -7.50 25.05 -7.34
CA ASP A 22 -8.60 26.03 -7.45
C ASP A 22 -8.97 26.65 -6.10
N GLY A 23 -8.21 26.34 -5.03
CA GLY A 23 -8.48 26.85 -3.68
C GLY A 23 -9.51 26.06 -2.90
N SER A 24 -10.15 25.06 -3.49
CA SER A 24 -11.09 24.21 -2.76
C SER A 24 -10.35 23.31 -1.79
N LYS A 25 -11.03 22.91 -0.71
CA LYS A 25 -10.43 22.07 0.31
C LYS A 25 -10.77 20.60 0.11
N ARG A 26 -9.78 19.73 0.21
CA ARG A 26 -9.96 18.29 0.13
C ARG A 26 -9.98 17.69 1.53
N ILE A 27 -10.74 16.62 1.68
CA ILE A 27 -10.72 15.83 2.92
C ILE A 27 -9.52 14.90 2.83
N THR A 28 -8.48 15.19 3.63
CA THR A 28 -7.25 14.41 3.73
C THR A 28 -6.96 14.12 5.20
N TYR A 29 -5.98 13.25 5.47
CA TYR A 29 -5.55 13.00 6.84
C TYR A 29 -5.07 14.27 7.53
N ARG A 30 -4.34 15.13 6.79
CA ARG A 30 -3.89 16.42 7.33
C ARG A 30 -5.08 17.32 7.70
N HIS A 31 -6.11 17.34 6.88
CA HIS A 31 -7.33 18.11 7.14
C HIS A 31 -8.05 17.60 8.38
N CYS A 32 -8.26 16.27 8.47
CA CYS A 32 -8.95 15.65 9.60
C CYS A 32 -8.20 15.81 10.92
N LEU A 33 -6.87 15.73 10.89
CA LEU A 33 -6.03 15.85 12.08
C LEU A 33 -5.77 17.29 12.49
N GLY A 34 -5.92 18.26 11.57
CA GLY A 34 -5.53 19.66 11.79
C GLY A 34 -4.02 19.86 11.88
N ARG A 35 -3.22 18.87 11.48
CA ARG A 35 -1.76 18.90 11.50
C ARG A 35 -1.19 17.92 10.47
N PRO A 36 0.08 18.09 10.04
CA PRO A 36 0.74 17.10 9.18
C PRO A 36 0.90 15.77 9.90
N LEU A 37 0.97 14.68 9.13
CA LEU A 37 1.34 13.37 9.66
C LEU A 37 2.80 13.38 10.11
N ASN A 38 3.12 12.49 11.06
CA ASN A 38 4.48 12.24 11.48
C ASN A 38 5.35 11.82 10.29
N GLU A 39 6.61 12.26 10.26
CA GLU A 39 7.54 11.93 9.17
C GLU A 39 7.77 10.43 9.00
N GLU A 40 7.60 9.65 10.07
CA GLU A 40 7.72 8.19 10.02
C GLU A 40 6.45 7.50 9.51
N ASN A 41 5.37 8.23 9.31
CA ASN A 41 4.12 7.66 8.81
C ASN A 41 4.25 7.35 7.31
N THR A 42 3.97 6.11 6.92
CA THR A 42 4.07 5.67 5.53
C THR A 42 3.11 6.40 4.60
N GLY A 43 2.05 6.99 5.13
CA GLY A 43 1.12 7.83 4.35
C GLY A 43 1.76 9.10 3.80
N LYS A 44 2.89 9.56 4.38
CA LYS A 44 3.68 10.68 3.88
C LYS A 44 4.73 10.28 2.86
N MET A 45 4.99 8.99 2.70
CA MET A 45 6.08 8.51 1.86
C MET A 45 5.62 8.27 0.43
N GLN A 46 6.40 8.77 -0.53
CA GLN A 46 6.28 8.35 -1.91
C GLN A 46 6.99 7.01 -2.11
N TRP A 47 6.64 6.33 -3.20
CA TRP A 47 7.35 5.13 -3.57
C TRP A 47 8.83 5.41 -3.73
N GLY A 48 9.65 4.69 -2.98
CA GLY A 48 11.09 4.88 -2.97
C GLY A 48 11.75 4.02 -1.91
N GLU A 49 13.04 4.22 -1.70
CA GLU A 49 13.84 3.41 -0.79
C GLU A 49 13.37 3.52 0.66
N LYS A 50 13.04 4.73 1.12
CA LYS A 50 12.54 4.95 2.48
C LYS A 50 11.23 4.20 2.74
N TYR A 51 10.29 4.26 1.79
CA TYR A 51 9.04 3.51 1.84
C TYR A 51 9.30 2.02 1.93
N ARG A 52 10.15 1.49 1.03
CA ARG A 52 10.45 0.06 0.98
C ARG A 52 11.13 -0.43 2.25
N GLN A 53 12.12 0.31 2.75
CA GLN A 53 12.81 -0.08 3.98
C GLN A 53 11.86 -0.10 5.18
N LYS A 54 10.97 0.89 5.29
CA LYS A 54 9.99 0.95 6.36
C LYS A 54 9.06 -0.26 6.33
N HIS A 55 8.60 -0.65 5.15
CA HIS A 55 7.74 -1.84 5.02
C HIS A 55 8.48 -3.15 5.27
N ILE A 56 9.75 -3.24 4.93
CA ILE A 56 10.58 -4.38 5.29
C ILE A 56 10.62 -4.52 6.81
N ASP A 57 10.86 -3.43 7.53
CA ASP A 57 10.90 -3.44 9.00
C ASP A 57 9.54 -3.84 9.60
N ILE A 58 8.45 -3.31 9.03
CA ILE A 58 7.09 -3.65 9.47
C ILE A 58 6.82 -5.14 9.25
N TYR A 59 7.18 -5.68 8.10
CA TYR A 59 6.93 -7.10 7.80
C TYR A 59 7.76 -8.03 8.68
N LYS A 60 8.98 -7.65 9.05
CA LYS A 60 9.76 -8.41 10.04
C LYS A 60 9.01 -8.52 11.36
N GLU A 61 8.44 -7.43 11.83
CA GLU A 61 7.64 -7.43 13.07
C GLU A 61 6.35 -8.23 12.92
N CYS A 62 5.70 -8.14 11.77
CA CYS A 62 4.51 -8.96 11.51
C CYS A 62 4.83 -10.46 11.60
N LEU A 63 5.94 -10.88 10.99
CA LEU A 63 6.38 -12.28 11.07
C LEU A 63 6.71 -12.71 12.49
N ARG A 64 7.31 -11.81 13.27
CA ARG A 64 7.66 -12.12 14.66
C ARG A 64 6.44 -12.44 15.51
N VAL A 65 5.32 -11.74 15.28
CA VAL A 65 4.11 -11.88 16.11
C VAL A 65 3.08 -12.85 15.52
N LEU A 66 3.26 -13.25 14.27
CA LEU A 66 2.36 -14.17 13.60
C LEU A 66 2.70 -15.61 13.99
N LYS A 67 1.70 -16.40 14.39
CA LYS A 67 1.90 -17.80 14.73
C LYS A 67 2.35 -18.62 13.51
N PRO A 68 3.04 -19.75 13.70
CA PRO A 68 3.27 -20.70 12.63
C PRO A 68 1.93 -21.09 11.98
N ASN A 69 1.91 -21.16 10.65
CA ASN A 69 0.71 -21.39 9.85
C ASN A 69 -0.34 -20.26 9.91
N GLY A 70 -0.04 -19.16 10.58
CA GLY A 70 -0.90 -17.99 10.58
C GLY A 70 -0.98 -17.35 9.19
N LEU A 71 -2.04 -16.57 8.96
CA LEU A 71 -2.27 -15.93 7.66
C LEU A 71 -1.86 -14.46 7.70
N MET A 72 -1.27 -14.00 6.61
CA MET A 72 -1.05 -12.60 6.36
C MET A 72 -1.79 -12.21 5.08
N ILE A 73 -2.71 -11.27 5.21
CA ILE A 73 -3.57 -10.82 4.12
C ILE A 73 -3.23 -9.35 3.83
N VAL A 74 -2.78 -9.10 2.61
CA VAL A 74 -2.31 -7.76 2.21
C VAL A 74 -3.11 -7.28 1.01
N ASN A 75 -3.80 -6.16 1.17
CA ASN A 75 -4.51 -5.51 0.08
C ASN A 75 -3.64 -4.37 -0.46
N VAL A 76 -3.21 -4.49 -1.69
CA VAL A 76 -2.33 -3.51 -2.35
C VAL A 76 -2.77 -3.27 -3.79
N SER A 77 -2.36 -2.13 -4.33
CA SER A 77 -2.62 -1.77 -5.72
C SER A 77 -1.39 -1.09 -6.31
N ASP A 78 -1.19 -1.28 -7.59
CA ASP A 78 -0.23 -0.48 -8.34
C ASP A 78 -0.80 0.93 -8.56
N HIS A 79 0.07 1.89 -8.83
CA HIS A 79 -0.36 3.24 -9.17
C HIS A 79 0.44 3.78 -10.36
N ILE A 80 -0.03 4.89 -10.91
CA ILE A 80 0.62 5.56 -12.03
C ILE A 80 1.41 6.75 -11.49
N ARG A 81 2.66 6.86 -11.91
CA ARG A 81 3.53 7.99 -11.60
C ARG A 81 4.30 8.37 -12.85
N LYS A 82 4.22 9.64 -13.26
CA LYS A 82 4.86 10.15 -14.48
C LYS A 82 4.51 9.31 -15.72
N GLY A 83 3.24 8.90 -15.83
CA GLY A 83 2.75 8.10 -16.94
C GLY A 83 3.13 6.62 -16.93
N GLN A 84 3.86 6.17 -15.91
CA GLN A 84 4.33 4.79 -15.80
C GLN A 84 3.65 4.06 -14.63
N VAL A 85 3.38 2.78 -14.81
CA VAL A 85 2.86 1.94 -13.72
C VAL A 85 3.98 1.62 -12.74
N VAL A 86 3.76 1.96 -11.47
CA VAL A 86 4.66 1.58 -10.39
C VAL A 86 4.23 0.23 -9.86
N LYS A 87 5.13 -0.75 -9.91
CA LYS A 87 4.86 -2.16 -9.56
C LYS A 87 4.88 -2.39 -8.04
N VAL A 88 3.92 -1.80 -7.35
CA VAL A 88 3.79 -1.89 -5.89
C VAL A 88 3.40 -3.30 -5.46
N VAL A 89 2.43 -3.91 -6.15
CA VAL A 89 1.95 -5.27 -5.83
C VAL A 89 3.09 -6.29 -5.91
N ASP A 90 3.85 -6.27 -7.01
CA ASP A 90 4.96 -7.20 -7.20
C ASP A 90 6.02 -7.04 -6.12
N TRP A 91 6.33 -5.82 -5.73
CA TRP A 91 7.31 -5.57 -4.68
C TRP A 91 6.89 -6.16 -3.34
N HIS A 92 5.64 -5.94 -2.90
CA HIS A 92 5.14 -6.51 -1.64
C HIS A 92 5.09 -8.04 -1.71
N LYS A 93 4.64 -8.58 -2.83
CA LYS A 93 4.59 -10.02 -3.03
C LYS A 93 5.98 -10.64 -2.91
N HIS A 94 6.95 -10.13 -3.66
CA HIS A 94 8.31 -10.67 -3.64
C HIS A 94 8.99 -10.49 -2.29
N THR A 95 8.77 -9.36 -1.62
CA THR A 95 9.31 -9.13 -0.29
C THR A 95 8.83 -10.17 0.71
N LEU A 96 7.54 -10.47 0.73
CA LEU A 96 6.99 -11.47 1.64
C LEU A 96 7.41 -12.89 1.28
N LEU A 97 7.54 -13.21 0.00
CA LEU A 97 8.09 -14.49 -0.45
C LEU A 97 9.56 -14.64 -0.01
N ASP A 98 10.36 -13.58 -0.11
CA ASP A 98 11.76 -13.59 0.31
C ASP A 98 11.91 -13.80 1.83
N PHE A 99 10.90 -13.38 2.62
CA PHE A 99 10.86 -13.68 4.04
C PHE A 99 10.46 -15.13 4.35
N GLY A 100 10.18 -15.94 3.34
CA GLY A 100 9.82 -17.34 3.51
C GLY A 100 8.33 -17.61 3.66
N MET A 101 7.49 -16.60 3.46
CA MET A 101 6.04 -16.85 3.46
C MET A 101 5.60 -17.56 2.18
N LYS A 102 4.53 -18.32 2.28
CA LYS A 102 3.96 -19.05 1.13
C LYS A 102 2.73 -18.29 0.63
N LEU A 103 2.72 -17.97 -0.65
CA LEU A 103 1.55 -17.36 -1.29
C LEU A 103 0.48 -18.44 -1.47
N VAL A 104 -0.65 -18.28 -0.80
CA VAL A 104 -1.78 -19.22 -0.85
C VAL A 104 -2.75 -18.82 -1.94
N GLU A 105 -3.02 -17.54 -2.07
CA GLU A 105 -4.00 -17.04 -3.01
C GLU A 105 -3.70 -15.58 -3.39
N GLU A 106 -4.03 -15.23 -4.62
CA GLU A 106 -3.96 -13.87 -5.13
C GLU A 106 -5.29 -13.54 -5.81
N ILE A 107 -6.00 -12.54 -5.27
CA ILE A 107 -7.33 -12.17 -5.74
C ILE A 107 -7.26 -10.77 -6.34
N LYS A 108 -7.66 -10.63 -7.60
CA LYS A 108 -7.79 -9.32 -8.25
C LYS A 108 -9.23 -8.84 -8.11
N ILE A 109 -9.40 -7.63 -7.61
CA ILE A 109 -10.72 -7.00 -7.46
C ILE A 109 -10.73 -5.77 -8.34
N GLU A 110 -11.65 -5.72 -9.29
CA GLU A 110 -11.85 -4.53 -10.11
C GLU A 110 -12.38 -3.39 -9.26
N THR A 111 -11.77 -2.23 -9.43
CA THR A 111 -12.20 -1.00 -8.75
C THR A 111 -12.47 0.07 -9.80
N GLN A 112 -13.57 0.78 -9.64
CA GLN A 112 -13.86 1.90 -10.51
C GLN A 112 -12.96 3.07 -10.13
N ARG A 113 -12.38 3.70 -11.15
CA ARG A 113 -11.55 4.88 -10.99
C ARG A 113 -12.20 6.05 -11.71
N MET A 114 -11.89 7.27 -11.24
CA MET A 114 -12.39 8.47 -11.89
C MET A 114 -11.86 8.54 -13.33
N GLY A 115 -12.77 8.76 -14.29
CA GLY A 115 -12.45 8.79 -15.71
C GLY A 115 -11.88 10.13 -16.20
N PHE A 116 -11.42 10.99 -15.30
CA PHE A 116 -10.85 12.29 -15.65
C PHE A 116 -9.55 12.53 -14.89
N GLY A 117 -8.78 13.50 -15.36
CA GLY A 117 -7.47 13.82 -14.83
C GLY A 117 -6.36 13.36 -15.78
N GLN A 118 -5.14 13.72 -15.43
CA GLN A 118 -3.97 13.53 -16.30
C GLN A 118 -3.70 12.06 -16.65
N ASN A 119 -3.98 11.14 -15.72
CA ASN A 119 -3.71 9.72 -15.88
C ASN A 119 -4.98 8.88 -16.14
N ALA A 120 -6.08 9.52 -16.54
CA ALA A 120 -7.39 8.85 -16.63
C ALA A 120 -7.37 7.59 -17.50
N LYS A 121 -6.66 7.62 -18.64
CA LYS A 121 -6.59 6.51 -19.58
C LYS A 121 -5.62 5.40 -19.17
N SER A 122 -4.71 5.70 -18.24
CA SER A 122 -3.64 4.79 -17.83
C SER A 122 -3.82 4.22 -16.43
N ARG A 123 -4.91 4.58 -15.75
CA ARG A 123 -5.12 4.19 -14.36
C ARG A 123 -5.27 2.68 -14.21
N VAL A 124 -4.65 2.17 -13.16
CA VAL A 124 -4.85 0.80 -12.72
C VAL A 124 -6.26 0.68 -12.16
N GLN A 125 -7.05 -0.26 -12.67
CA GLN A 125 -8.46 -0.42 -12.33
C GLN A 125 -8.73 -1.65 -11.46
N HIS A 126 -7.72 -2.14 -10.78
CA HIS A 126 -7.91 -3.27 -9.87
C HIS A 126 -7.01 -3.14 -8.65
N GLU A 127 -7.41 -3.78 -7.58
CA GLU A 127 -6.60 -4.00 -6.39
C GLU A 127 -6.32 -5.50 -6.26
N CYS A 128 -5.24 -5.84 -5.58
CA CYS A 128 -4.86 -7.23 -5.35
C CYS A 128 -4.93 -7.54 -3.86
N ILE A 129 -5.57 -8.65 -3.52
CA ILE A 129 -5.52 -9.22 -2.18
C ILE A 129 -4.55 -10.40 -2.24
N LEU A 130 -3.46 -10.28 -1.50
CA LEU A 130 -2.44 -11.32 -1.41
C LEU A 130 -2.62 -12.05 -0.09
N VAL A 131 -2.81 -13.36 -0.15
CA VAL A 131 -2.98 -14.20 1.04
C VAL A 131 -1.75 -15.07 1.18
N PHE A 132 -1.02 -14.89 2.29
CA PHE A 132 0.17 -15.66 2.60
C PHE A 132 -0.04 -16.50 3.85
N ARG A 133 0.65 -17.63 3.91
CA ARG A 133 0.75 -18.46 5.11
C ARG A 133 2.15 -18.39 5.66
N HIS A 134 2.26 -18.18 6.97
CA HIS A 134 3.54 -18.18 7.66
C HIS A 134 4.09 -19.62 7.65
N GLY A 135 5.27 -19.81 7.08
CA GLY A 135 5.94 -21.10 7.10
C GLY A 135 6.28 -21.55 8.51
N ALA A 136 6.20 -22.83 8.74
CA ALA A 136 6.58 -23.43 10.01
C ALA A 136 8.10 -23.55 10.13
#